data_0697c1c0bea3a4d54a36b8f47e7451a5
#
_entry.id   0697c1c0bea3a4d54a36b8f47e7451a5
#
_cell.length_a   1.000
_cell.length_b   1.000
_cell.length_c   1.000
_cell.angle_alpha   90.00
_cell.angle_beta   90.00
_cell.angle_gamma   90.00
#
_symmetry.space_group_name_H-M   'P 1'
#
loop_
_entity.id
_entity.type
_entity.pdbx_description
1 polymer ?
#
loop_
_entity_poly.entity_id
_entity_poly.type
_entity_poly.pdbx_seq_one_letter_code
_entity_poly.pdbx_strand_id
1 'polypeptide(L)'
;MIKNIIRQLLKLAQRLFTQLSNNEIVRIVKAWAIQLFTEKKEQIAKTPQRKTIKKSQPSTSTPTPSLVQQMQALINERWNLRFNELENNIELQPKEAEADANFQLMTERSHNSLIMHVQNTLPQCYRSWVDGYLYSDTIPAYHPLQHYLDHLPRWDGRDRLTEVAHMVSHDALWVKVFSRWMRAMVASWQNTEENCRVFQNQIAPLLLSDRQVMGKSTFCRTLLPPTLRRYYTDKFDLTADSGAEKKLGRFALINMDEFDRYNERQMGILKNLMQVTDVKMRHPRNRSLVMVARMASFIGTSNYTELLTDPTGSRRFYCQPVEYVVGEVTIDHDQLYAQLMAEIAKGKPLYFTKDEEREIELHNKGYYKFSPVNDVFSRYYTAPDSLTNLKTDKSISWLSASELFDELKAQAPRSLQGVTIKRITKEMRRLGVPRRHLCEGNVWGVKKR
;
A
#
# COMPACT_ATOMS: atom_id res chain seq x y z
N MET A 1 -21.85 11.57 40.18
CA MET A 1 -22.23 12.90 39.70
C MET A 1 -21.52 13.30 38.39
N ILE A 2 -20.22 13.28 38.29
CA ILE A 2 -19.43 13.70 37.11
C ILE A 2 -19.78 12.89 35.82
N LYS A 3 -19.97 11.57 35.91
CA LYS A 3 -20.35 10.72 34.73
C LYS A 3 -21.72 11.08 34.12
N ASN A 4 -22.66 11.57 34.92
CA ASN A 4 -23.97 12.01 34.42
C ASN A 4 -23.89 13.39 33.75
N ILE A 5 -23.06 14.28 34.26
CA ILE A 5 -22.82 15.60 33.66
C ILE A 5 -22.14 15.44 32.28
N ILE A 6 -21.12 14.57 32.17
CA ILE A 6 -20.44 14.26 30.90
C ILE A 6 -21.43 13.67 29.88
N ARG A 7 -22.34 12.77 30.31
CA ARG A 7 -23.35 12.19 29.41
C ARG A 7 -24.37 13.22 28.91
N GLN A 8 -24.76 14.19 29.77
CA GLN A 8 -25.65 15.28 29.37
C GLN A 8 -24.96 16.24 28.40
N LEU A 9 -23.68 16.59 28.65
CA LEU A 9 -22.89 17.45 27.78
C LEU A 9 -22.67 16.82 26.40
N LEU A 10 -22.39 15.50 26.31
CA LEU A 10 -22.28 14.77 25.06
C LEU A 10 -23.60 14.75 24.27
N LYS A 11 -24.75 14.59 24.93
CA LYS A 11 -26.07 14.67 24.27
C LYS A 11 -26.39 16.07 23.75
N LEU A 12 -25.98 17.12 24.49
CA LEU A 12 -26.15 18.51 24.06
C LEU A 12 -25.24 18.83 22.87
N ALA A 13 -23.99 18.39 22.90
CA ALA A 13 -23.05 18.52 21.80
C ALA A 13 -23.56 17.82 20.53
N GLN A 14 -24.07 16.59 20.63
CA GLN A 14 -24.66 15.88 19.49
C GLN A 14 -25.88 16.61 18.89
N ARG A 15 -26.74 17.23 19.71
CA ARG A 15 -27.88 18.02 19.21
C ARG A 15 -27.43 19.30 18.51
N LEU A 16 -26.40 19.98 19.01
CA LEU A 16 -25.83 21.17 18.38
C LEU A 16 -25.12 20.83 17.05
N PHE A 17 -24.44 19.71 16.97
CA PHE A 17 -23.77 19.25 15.74
C PHE A 17 -24.74 18.93 14.60
N THR A 18 -25.98 18.54 14.90
CA THR A 18 -26.98 18.23 13.85
C THR A 18 -27.73 19.49 13.35
N GLN A 19 -27.54 20.63 13.96
CA GLN A 19 -28.26 21.88 13.60
C GLN A 19 -27.38 22.96 12.96
N LEU A 20 -26.05 22.80 12.97
CA LEU A 20 -25.11 23.82 12.47
C LEU A 20 -24.54 23.44 11.09
N SER A 21 -24.36 24.43 10.23
CA SER A 21 -23.66 24.25 8.95
C SER A 21 -22.17 23.98 9.17
N ASN A 22 -21.51 23.28 8.22
CA ASN A 22 -20.08 22.95 8.30
C ASN A 22 -19.18 24.18 8.51
N ASN A 23 -19.57 25.36 8.00
CA ASN A 23 -18.82 26.61 8.18
C ASN A 23 -18.94 27.18 9.59
N GLU A 24 -20.08 27.00 10.27
CA GLU A 24 -20.28 27.45 11.65
C GLU A 24 -19.54 26.55 12.64
N ILE A 25 -19.51 25.25 12.39
CA ILE A 25 -18.75 24.27 13.19
C ILE A 25 -17.25 24.61 13.20
N VAL A 26 -16.69 24.91 12.04
CA VAL A 26 -15.26 25.31 11.90
C VAL A 26 -14.97 26.60 12.65
N ARG A 27 -15.92 27.55 12.66
CA ARG A 27 -15.78 28.83 13.36
C ARG A 27 -15.81 28.67 14.90
N ILE A 28 -16.69 27.82 15.39
CA ILE A 28 -16.81 27.50 16.83
C ILE A 28 -15.59 26.72 17.32
N VAL A 29 -15.10 25.74 16.55
CA VAL A 29 -13.90 24.95 16.91
C VAL A 29 -12.66 25.84 16.95
N LYS A 30 -12.49 26.77 15.99
CA LYS A 30 -11.38 27.73 16.00
C LYS A 30 -11.46 28.69 17.21
N ALA A 31 -12.62 29.20 17.54
CA ALA A 31 -12.81 30.06 18.73
C ALA A 31 -12.48 29.31 20.04
N TRP A 32 -12.89 28.06 20.14
CA TRP A 32 -12.63 27.22 21.33
C TRP A 32 -11.15 26.87 21.46
N ALA A 33 -10.47 26.58 20.34
CA ALA A 33 -9.03 26.35 20.34
C ALA A 33 -8.23 27.59 20.78
N ILE A 34 -8.60 28.78 20.32
CA ILE A 34 -7.99 30.06 20.74
C ILE A 34 -8.19 30.28 22.24
N GLN A 35 -9.39 30.03 22.79
CA GLN A 35 -9.69 30.19 24.18
C GLN A 35 -8.89 29.23 25.08
N LEU A 36 -8.79 27.97 24.72
CA LEU A 36 -7.95 26.95 25.38
C LEU A 36 -6.46 27.33 25.41
N PHE A 37 -5.94 27.89 24.33
CA PHE A 37 -4.55 28.37 24.27
C PHE A 37 -4.33 29.61 25.17
N THR A 38 -5.33 30.47 25.29
CA THR A 38 -5.25 31.67 26.13
C THR A 38 -5.32 31.30 27.61
N GLU A 39 -6.23 30.41 28.02
CA GLU A 39 -6.34 29.90 29.39
C GLU A 39 -5.10 29.13 29.84
N LYS A 40 -4.47 28.35 28.94
CA LYS A 40 -3.22 27.66 29.23
C LYS A 40 -2.03 28.62 29.43
N LYS A 41 -2.00 29.73 28.69
CA LYS A 41 -1.02 30.82 28.92
C LYS A 41 -1.21 31.53 30.27
N GLU A 42 -2.44 31.78 30.69
CA GLU A 42 -2.72 32.40 31.99
C GLU A 42 -2.44 31.46 33.17
N GLN A 43 -2.64 30.14 33.02
CA GLN A 43 -2.29 29.17 34.06
C GLN A 43 -0.77 29.03 34.23
N ILE A 44 0.02 29.16 33.17
CA ILE A 44 1.49 29.17 33.25
C ILE A 44 2.01 30.45 33.91
N ALA A 45 1.28 31.57 33.78
CA ALA A 45 1.65 32.86 34.40
C ALA A 45 1.31 32.94 35.91
N LYS A 46 0.47 32.03 36.43
CA LYS A 46 0.00 32.03 37.85
C LYS A 46 0.70 31.01 38.76
N THR A 47 1.80 30.41 38.33
CA THR A 47 2.58 29.53 39.20
C THR A 47 3.36 30.36 40.21
N PRO A 48 3.23 30.12 41.54
CA PRO A 48 3.86 30.99 42.57
C PRO A 48 5.40 30.86 42.48
N GLN A 49 6.05 32.01 42.36
CA GLN A 49 7.48 32.15 42.43
C GLN A 49 8.01 31.61 43.76
N ARG A 50 8.82 30.56 43.69
CA ARG A 50 9.57 30.02 44.83
C ARG A 50 10.55 31.08 45.31
N LYS A 51 10.56 31.35 46.61
CA LYS A 51 11.37 32.36 47.29
C LYS A 51 12.81 32.39 46.83
N THR A 52 13.27 33.56 46.47
CA THR A 52 14.61 33.94 46.10
C THR A 52 15.64 33.58 47.18
N ILE A 53 16.49 32.64 46.92
CA ILE A 53 17.78 32.45 47.64
C ILE A 53 18.76 33.46 47.04
N LYS A 54 19.45 34.21 47.88
CA LYS A 54 20.39 35.30 47.55
C LYS A 54 21.36 34.87 46.43
N LYS A 55 21.40 35.65 45.35
CA LYS A 55 22.39 35.56 44.27
C LYS A 55 23.80 35.76 44.83
N SER A 56 24.61 34.72 44.85
CA SER A 56 26.04 34.85 44.66
C SER A 56 26.32 35.23 43.19
N GLN A 57 27.26 36.11 42.97
CA GLN A 57 27.64 36.61 41.62
C GLN A 57 27.93 35.48 40.64
N PRO A 58 27.56 35.57 39.37
CA PRO A 58 27.85 34.58 38.38
C PRO A 58 29.36 34.61 38.08
N SER A 59 30.06 33.60 38.56
CA SER A 59 31.35 33.23 37.97
C SER A 59 31.09 32.78 36.54
N THR A 60 31.69 33.40 35.55
CA THR A 60 31.70 33.00 34.14
C THR A 60 32.50 31.71 33.95
N SER A 61 32.00 30.60 34.50
CA SER A 61 32.43 29.26 34.12
C SER A 61 31.35 28.70 33.21
N THR A 62 31.66 28.49 31.94
CA THR A 62 30.89 27.64 31.04
C THR A 62 30.56 26.35 31.79
N PRO A 63 29.27 25.96 31.93
CA PRO A 63 28.92 24.74 32.66
C PRO A 63 29.63 23.56 32.00
N THR A 64 30.42 22.80 32.75
CA THR A 64 31.04 21.57 32.26
C THR A 64 29.94 20.67 31.68
N PRO A 65 30.05 20.22 30.42
CA PRO A 65 29.03 19.40 29.77
C PRO A 65 28.82 18.11 30.57
N SER A 66 27.55 17.73 30.73
CA SER A 66 27.18 16.47 31.38
C SER A 66 27.81 15.28 30.65
N LEU A 67 27.99 14.14 31.33
CA LEU A 67 28.53 12.93 30.70
C LEU A 67 27.70 12.49 29.46
N VAL A 68 26.39 12.68 29.49
CA VAL A 68 25.52 12.42 28.33
C VAL A 68 25.82 13.37 27.18
N GLN A 69 26.04 14.65 27.45
CA GLN A 69 26.42 15.63 26.40
C GLN A 69 27.78 15.33 25.81
N GLN A 70 28.75 14.88 26.64
CA GLN A 70 30.06 14.45 26.17
C GLN A 70 29.95 13.21 25.26
N MET A 71 29.15 12.23 25.65
CA MET A 71 28.86 11.04 24.84
C MET A 71 28.21 11.41 23.49
N GLN A 72 27.20 12.29 23.49
CA GLN A 72 26.55 12.75 22.26
C GLN A 72 27.54 13.49 21.35
N ALA A 73 28.36 14.37 21.91
CA ALA A 73 29.38 15.09 21.17
C ALA A 73 30.40 14.13 20.52
N LEU A 74 30.91 13.14 21.28
CA LEU A 74 31.84 12.13 20.79
C LEU A 74 31.25 11.29 19.64
N ILE A 75 29.99 10.89 19.75
CA ILE A 75 29.31 10.16 18.68
C ILE A 75 29.16 11.04 17.45
N ASN A 76 28.64 12.27 17.63
CA ASN A 76 28.39 13.22 16.56
C ASN A 76 29.65 13.79 15.92
N GLU A 77 30.81 13.74 16.60
CA GLU A 77 32.11 14.10 16.02
C GLU A 77 32.47 13.14 14.87
N ARG A 78 32.21 11.85 15.05
CA ARG A 78 32.66 10.80 14.13
C ARG A 78 31.62 10.36 13.12
N TRP A 79 30.31 10.43 13.45
CA TRP A 79 29.24 9.95 12.59
C TRP A 79 28.13 10.98 12.38
N ASN A 80 27.62 11.04 11.16
CA ASN A 80 26.31 11.59 10.87
C ASN A 80 25.28 10.47 11.09
N LEU A 81 24.20 10.75 11.80
CA LEU A 81 23.18 9.79 12.17
C LEU A 81 21.80 10.28 11.69
N ARG A 82 20.97 9.35 11.24
CA ARG A 82 19.56 9.57 10.98
C ARG A 82 18.74 8.30 11.28
N PHE A 83 17.51 8.46 11.68
CA PHE A 83 16.60 7.35 11.93
C PHE A 83 15.76 7.06 10.70
N ASN A 84 15.98 5.91 10.06
CA ASN A 84 15.19 5.48 8.90
C ASN A 84 13.86 4.89 9.37
N GLU A 85 12.76 5.59 9.09
CA GLU A 85 11.41 5.23 9.53
C GLU A 85 10.90 3.93 8.89
N LEU A 86 11.26 3.63 7.63
CA LEU A 86 10.84 2.40 6.94
C LEU A 86 11.58 1.16 7.42
N GLU A 87 12.87 1.31 7.73
CA GLU A 87 13.70 0.22 8.27
C GLU A 87 13.59 0.13 9.78
N ASN A 88 13.02 1.17 10.43
CA ASN A 88 12.97 1.32 11.88
C ASN A 88 14.34 1.09 12.51
N ASN A 89 15.36 1.69 11.92
CA ASN A 89 16.76 1.53 12.33
C ASN A 89 17.55 2.80 12.03
N ILE A 90 18.67 2.92 12.71
CA ILE A 90 19.62 4.02 12.49
C ILE A 90 20.39 3.78 11.19
N GLU A 91 20.56 4.83 10.42
CA GLU A 91 21.54 4.92 9.36
C GLU A 91 22.69 5.81 9.82
N LEU A 92 23.90 5.37 9.54
CA LEU A 92 25.12 6.07 9.92
C LEU A 92 26.02 6.31 8.69
N GLN A 93 26.71 7.45 8.70
CA GLN A 93 27.71 7.84 7.73
C GLN A 93 28.94 8.35 8.51
N PRO A 94 30.15 7.78 8.35
CA PRO A 94 31.35 8.36 8.90
C PRO A 94 31.60 9.77 8.36
N LYS A 95 31.94 10.74 9.21
CA LYS A 95 32.21 12.13 8.76
C LYS A 95 33.53 12.29 7.98
N GLU A 96 34.45 11.37 8.20
CA GLU A 96 35.73 11.30 7.45
C GLU A 96 35.54 10.66 6.07
N ALA A 97 34.38 10.14 5.76
CA ALA A 97 34.09 9.56 4.46
C ALA A 97 34.01 10.66 3.39
N GLU A 98 34.32 10.31 2.14
CA GLU A 98 34.13 11.20 0.99
C GLU A 98 32.70 11.77 0.96
N ALA A 99 32.53 12.97 0.43
CA ALA A 99 31.24 13.69 0.44
C ALA A 99 30.10 12.87 -0.19
N ASP A 100 30.44 11.94 -1.08
CA ASP A 100 29.49 11.06 -1.78
C ASP A 100 29.24 9.72 -1.05
N ALA A 101 29.81 9.48 0.12
CA ALA A 101 29.60 8.26 0.86
C ALA A 101 28.16 8.18 1.36
N ASN A 102 27.44 7.12 0.95
CA ASN A 102 26.05 6.93 1.32
C ASN A 102 25.91 6.52 2.79
N PHE A 103 24.81 6.95 3.41
CA PHE A 103 24.36 6.42 4.69
C PHE A 103 24.15 4.90 4.61
N GLN A 104 24.64 4.20 5.61
CA GLN A 104 24.49 2.74 5.73
C GLN A 104 23.63 2.38 6.93
N LEU A 105 22.77 1.36 6.77
CA LEU A 105 22.02 0.82 7.91
C LEU A 105 22.97 0.33 8.99
N MET A 106 22.67 0.71 10.23
CA MET A 106 23.41 0.22 11.41
C MET A 106 23.23 -1.29 11.53
N THR A 107 24.33 -2.00 11.45
CA THR A 107 24.42 -3.43 11.74
C THR A 107 24.74 -3.64 13.22
N GLU A 108 24.53 -4.84 13.75
CA GLU A 108 24.94 -5.17 15.11
C GLU A 108 26.44 -4.94 15.31
N ARG A 109 27.26 -5.24 14.30
CA ARG A 109 28.69 -5.00 14.32
C ARG A 109 29.04 -3.52 14.41
N SER A 110 28.44 -2.68 13.58
CA SER A 110 28.70 -1.22 13.62
C SER A 110 28.17 -0.59 14.91
N HIS A 111 27.04 -1.08 15.43
CA HIS A 111 26.49 -0.67 16.72
C HIS A 111 27.46 -0.99 17.89
N ASN A 112 27.97 -2.23 17.93
CA ASN A 112 28.96 -2.61 18.95
C ASN A 112 30.26 -1.82 18.82
N SER A 113 30.74 -1.55 17.60
CA SER A 113 31.92 -0.71 17.36
C SER A 113 31.72 0.72 17.86
N LEU A 114 30.52 1.29 17.68
CA LEU A 114 30.18 2.61 18.21
C LEU A 114 30.20 2.61 19.76
N ILE A 115 29.59 1.59 20.38
CA ILE A 115 29.61 1.45 21.86
C ILE A 115 31.04 1.35 22.39
N MET A 116 31.86 0.50 21.78
CA MET A 116 33.26 0.35 22.18
C MET A 116 34.05 1.65 22.02
N HIS A 117 33.83 2.41 20.96
CA HIS A 117 34.44 3.72 20.77
C HIS A 117 34.08 4.68 21.91
N VAL A 118 32.80 4.76 22.28
CA VAL A 118 32.33 5.60 23.41
C VAL A 118 32.93 5.14 24.71
N GLN A 119 32.92 3.85 25.02
CA GLN A 119 33.42 3.32 26.29
C GLN A 119 34.95 3.42 26.46
N ASN A 120 35.69 3.35 25.35
CA ASN A 120 37.14 3.58 25.40
C ASN A 120 37.48 5.02 25.79
N THR A 121 36.66 6.00 25.42
CA THR A 121 36.89 7.41 25.73
C THR A 121 36.21 7.82 27.05
N LEU A 122 35.03 7.27 27.30
CA LEU A 122 34.18 7.54 28.47
C LEU A 122 33.80 6.22 29.16
N PRO A 123 34.71 5.62 29.98
CA PRO A 123 34.50 4.28 30.56
C PRO A 123 33.25 4.18 31.46
N GLN A 124 32.82 5.29 32.06
CA GLN A 124 31.63 5.36 32.89
C GLN A 124 30.32 5.46 32.08
N CYS A 125 30.38 5.49 30.74
CA CYS A 125 29.19 5.54 29.90
C CYS A 125 28.61 4.13 29.67
N TYR A 126 27.36 3.92 30.09
CA TYR A 126 26.71 2.62 29.94
C TYR A 126 26.15 2.46 28.51
N ARG A 127 26.17 1.21 28.00
CA ARG A 127 25.54 0.83 26.72
C ARG A 127 24.12 1.36 26.59
N SER A 128 23.32 1.26 27.66
CA SER A 128 21.91 1.72 27.66
C SER A 128 21.76 3.22 27.39
N TRP A 129 22.75 4.04 27.70
CA TRP A 129 22.72 5.47 27.41
C TRP A 129 22.96 5.73 25.92
N VAL A 130 23.87 4.99 25.32
CA VAL A 130 24.12 5.02 23.86
C VAL A 130 22.87 4.56 23.13
N ASP A 131 22.27 3.43 23.54
CA ASP A 131 21.02 2.93 22.97
C ASP A 131 19.89 3.95 23.12
N GLY A 132 19.76 4.57 24.30
CA GLY A 132 18.78 5.62 24.56
C GLY A 132 18.94 6.84 23.66
N TYR A 133 20.19 7.25 23.38
CA TYR A 133 20.46 8.36 22.46
C TYR A 133 20.15 7.99 21.01
N LEU A 134 20.64 6.86 20.52
CA LEU A 134 20.46 6.41 19.12
C LEU A 134 18.99 6.29 18.72
N TYR A 135 18.11 5.94 19.65
CA TYR A 135 16.68 5.76 19.39
C TYR A 135 15.81 6.84 20.05
N SER A 136 16.41 7.98 20.38
CA SER A 136 15.68 9.17 20.83
C SER A 136 15.26 10.05 19.64
N ASP A 137 14.33 10.95 19.88
CA ASP A 137 13.91 12.00 18.96
C ASP A 137 14.98 13.06 18.68
N THR A 138 16.11 12.99 19.38
CA THR A 138 17.29 13.81 19.10
C THR A 138 17.96 13.45 17.76
N ILE A 139 17.83 12.19 17.34
CA ILE A 139 18.30 11.75 16.02
C ILE A 139 17.26 12.12 14.96
N PRO A 140 17.63 12.84 13.88
CA PRO A 140 16.69 13.27 12.87
C PRO A 140 15.97 12.09 12.21
N ALA A 141 14.66 12.15 12.15
CA ALA A 141 13.84 11.20 11.39
C ALA A 141 14.12 11.36 9.89
N TYR A 142 14.14 10.24 9.17
CA TYR A 142 14.39 10.19 7.74
C TYR A 142 13.44 9.21 7.08
N HIS A 143 12.54 9.74 6.26
CA HIS A 143 11.65 8.95 5.43
C HIS A 143 12.18 8.88 3.99
N PRO A 144 12.77 7.75 3.56
CA PRO A 144 13.52 7.68 2.30
C PRO A 144 12.72 8.06 1.06
N LEU A 145 11.44 7.63 0.98
CA LEU A 145 10.59 7.91 -0.17
C LEU A 145 10.22 9.39 -0.24
N GLN A 146 9.82 9.99 0.88
CA GLN A 146 9.50 11.43 0.95
C GLN A 146 10.73 12.27 0.67
N HIS A 147 11.86 11.93 1.31
CA HIS A 147 13.12 12.63 1.05
C HIS A 147 13.51 12.62 -0.43
N TYR A 148 13.34 11.49 -1.12
CA TYR A 148 13.60 11.42 -2.56
C TYR A 148 12.67 12.38 -3.33
N LEU A 149 11.37 12.39 -3.02
CA LEU A 149 10.41 13.26 -3.69
C LEU A 149 10.67 14.75 -3.43
N ASP A 150 11.11 15.12 -2.23
CA ASP A 150 11.39 16.50 -1.83
C ASP A 150 12.66 17.08 -2.49
N HIS A 151 13.58 16.21 -2.95
CA HIS A 151 14.84 16.62 -3.58
C HIS A 151 14.84 16.43 -5.11
N LEU A 152 13.68 16.20 -5.71
CA LEU A 152 13.56 16.08 -7.16
C LEU A 152 13.85 17.41 -7.85
N PRO A 153 14.51 17.39 -9.03
CA PRO A 153 14.65 18.57 -9.86
C PRO A 153 13.29 19.03 -10.39
N ARG A 154 13.23 20.24 -10.90
CA ARG A 154 12.04 20.71 -11.60
C ARG A 154 11.84 19.89 -12.88
N TRP A 155 10.59 19.44 -13.12
CA TRP A 155 10.23 18.72 -14.35
C TRP A 155 10.54 19.59 -15.60
N ASP A 156 11.22 19.01 -16.56
CA ASP A 156 11.64 19.65 -17.81
C ASP A 156 10.52 19.73 -18.89
N GLY A 157 9.36 19.10 -18.62
CA GLY A 157 8.21 19.09 -19.53
C GLY A 157 8.14 17.89 -20.50
N ARG A 158 9.17 17.04 -20.57
CA ARG A 158 9.16 15.85 -21.44
C ARG A 158 8.33 14.73 -20.80
N ASP A 159 7.51 14.04 -21.60
CA ASP A 159 6.64 12.94 -21.15
C ASP A 159 7.39 11.61 -21.10
N ARG A 160 8.13 11.38 -20.02
CA ARG A 160 8.84 10.12 -19.76
C ARG A 160 7.91 9.01 -19.29
N LEU A 161 6.76 9.38 -18.69
CA LEU A 161 5.81 8.41 -18.18
C LEU A 161 5.21 7.56 -19.32
N THR A 162 4.84 8.19 -20.42
CA THR A 162 4.38 7.48 -21.62
C THR A 162 5.52 6.69 -22.27
N GLU A 163 6.74 7.22 -22.30
CA GLU A 163 7.91 6.48 -22.80
C GLU A 163 8.15 5.19 -22.03
N VAL A 164 8.08 5.23 -20.69
CA VAL A 164 8.22 4.03 -19.83
C VAL A 164 7.07 3.05 -20.05
N ALA A 165 5.83 3.53 -20.23
CA ALA A 165 4.71 2.64 -20.55
C ALA A 165 4.92 1.91 -21.89
N HIS A 166 5.43 2.62 -22.90
CA HIS A 166 5.70 2.07 -24.24
C HIS A 166 6.79 1.00 -24.26
N MET A 167 7.62 0.89 -23.24
CA MET A 167 8.57 -0.22 -23.10
C MET A 167 7.87 -1.57 -22.97
N VAL A 168 6.61 -1.59 -22.56
CA VAL A 168 5.80 -2.81 -22.38
C VAL A 168 4.84 -2.96 -23.54
N SER A 169 4.06 -1.92 -23.86
CA SER A 169 3.08 -1.92 -24.95
C SER A 169 2.69 -0.48 -25.34
N HIS A 170 2.31 -0.29 -26.60
CA HIS A 170 1.74 0.96 -27.12
C HIS A 170 0.20 1.02 -26.98
N ASP A 171 -0.43 0.02 -26.37
CA ASP A 171 -1.88 0.02 -26.14
C ASP A 171 -2.31 1.25 -25.33
N ALA A 172 -3.30 1.99 -25.85
CA ALA A 172 -3.75 3.24 -25.25
C ALA A 172 -4.37 3.01 -23.85
N LEU A 173 -5.06 1.89 -23.64
CA LEU A 173 -5.64 1.54 -22.34
C LEU A 173 -4.52 1.21 -21.34
N TRP A 174 -3.49 0.49 -21.78
CA TRP A 174 -2.29 0.24 -20.97
C TRP A 174 -1.62 1.54 -20.54
N VAL A 175 -1.33 2.44 -21.47
CA VAL A 175 -0.68 3.73 -21.17
C VAL A 175 -1.51 4.52 -20.15
N LYS A 176 -2.84 4.56 -20.31
CA LYS A 176 -3.77 5.20 -19.38
C LYS A 176 -3.72 4.56 -17.99
N VAL A 177 -3.77 3.22 -17.92
CA VAL A 177 -3.76 2.47 -16.65
C VAL A 177 -2.42 2.60 -15.95
N PHE A 178 -1.31 2.40 -16.66
CA PHE A 178 0.03 2.50 -16.12
C PHE A 178 0.34 3.90 -15.58
N SER A 179 0.00 4.94 -16.36
CA SER A 179 0.23 6.32 -15.95
C SER A 179 -0.54 6.67 -14.67
N ARG A 180 -1.78 6.21 -14.54
CA ARG A 180 -2.58 6.44 -13.34
C ARG A 180 -2.06 5.62 -12.14
N TRP A 181 -1.68 4.38 -12.40
CA TRP A 181 -1.10 3.51 -11.39
C TRP A 181 0.22 4.07 -10.83
N MET A 182 1.10 4.59 -11.69
CA MET A 182 2.35 5.24 -11.28
C MET A 182 2.08 6.49 -10.43
N ARG A 183 1.12 7.35 -10.82
CA ARG A 183 0.73 8.52 -10.01
C ARG A 183 0.18 8.11 -8.66
N ALA A 184 -0.69 7.11 -8.60
CA ALA A 184 -1.24 6.60 -7.35
C ALA A 184 -0.15 5.98 -6.44
N MET A 185 0.85 5.32 -7.01
CA MET A 185 2.01 4.80 -6.29
C MET A 185 2.79 5.94 -5.62
N VAL A 186 3.14 6.98 -6.35
CA VAL A 186 3.90 8.12 -5.82
C VAL A 186 3.06 8.90 -4.80
N ALA A 187 1.78 9.09 -5.05
CA ALA A 187 0.88 9.73 -4.08
C ALA A 187 0.80 8.96 -2.76
N SER A 188 0.83 7.61 -2.80
CA SER A 188 0.83 6.80 -1.58
C SER A 188 2.08 6.95 -0.72
N TRP A 189 3.22 7.36 -1.30
CA TRP A 189 4.45 7.63 -0.55
C TRP A 189 4.40 8.93 0.28
N GLN A 190 3.45 9.82 -0.03
CA GLN A 190 3.20 11.05 0.72
C GLN A 190 2.19 10.86 1.85
N ASN A 191 1.68 9.63 2.04
CA ASN A 191 0.76 9.35 3.13
C ASN A 191 1.49 9.50 4.48
N THR A 192 0.84 10.24 5.37
CA THR A 192 1.20 10.34 6.78
C THR A 192 0.15 9.62 7.63
N GLU A 193 0.40 9.44 8.92
CA GLU A 193 -0.61 8.90 9.84
C GLU A 193 -1.92 9.69 9.81
N GLU A 194 -1.85 11.00 9.57
CA GLU A 194 -3.01 11.89 9.51
C GLU A 194 -3.80 11.73 8.20
N ASN A 195 -3.14 11.45 7.08
CA ASN A 195 -3.76 11.39 5.75
C ASN A 195 -3.71 10.00 5.07
N CYS A 196 -3.31 8.95 5.78
CA CYS A 196 -3.10 7.60 5.25
C CYS A 196 -4.31 7.00 4.52
N ARG A 197 -5.50 7.56 4.72
CA ARG A 197 -6.75 7.11 4.08
C ARG A 197 -6.99 7.70 2.70
N VAL A 198 -6.17 8.65 2.27
CA VAL A 198 -6.45 9.46 1.08
C VAL A 198 -5.94 8.80 -0.20
N PHE A 199 -4.77 8.14 -0.14
CA PHE A 199 -4.11 7.62 -1.34
C PHE A 199 -3.81 6.13 -1.22
N GLN A 200 -4.57 5.31 -1.95
CA GLN A 200 -4.34 3.87 -2.04
C GLN A 200 -4.36 3.43 -3.49
N ASN A 201 -3.31 2.75 -3.89
CA ASN A 201 -3.29 2.11 -5.19
C ASN A 201 -4.07 0.80 -5.13
N GLN A 202 -5.26 0.78 -5.70
CA GLN A 202 -6.18 -0.37 -5.65
C GLN A 202 -6.04 -1.31 -6.86
N ILE A 203 -5.31 -0.90 -7.90
CA ILE A 203 -5.08 -1.70 -9.10
C ILE A 203 -3.63 -2.15 -9.14
N ALA A 204 -3.41 -3.38 -9.57
CA ALA A 204 -2.12 -3.96 -9.85
C ALA A 204 -2.01 -4.36 -11.33
N PRO A 205 -1.11 -3.75 -12.12
CA PRO A 205 -0.76 -4.26 -13.43
C PRO A 205 -0.15 -5.66 -13.35
N LEU A 206 -0.54 -6.54 -14.26
CA LEU A 206 0.02 -7.89 -14.42
C LEU A 206 0.64 -7.99 -15.80
N LEU A 207 1.96 -8.12 -15.85
CA LEU A 207 2.73 -8.24 -17.08
C LEU A 207 2.78 -9.70 -17.50
N LEU A 208 2.21 -10.00 -18.67
CA LEU A 208 2.02 -11.35 -19.15
C LEU A 208 2.89 -11.62 -20.38
N SER A 209 3.45 -12.81 -20.46
CA SER A 209 4.08 -13.30 -21.67
C SER A 209 4.22 -14.81 -21.58
N ASP A 210 3.87 -15.52 -22.65
CA ASP A 210 4.14 -16.95 -22.83
C ASP A 210 5.62 -17.25 -23.09
N ARG A 211 6.39 -16.20 -23.46
CA ARG A 211 7.83 -16.29 -23.66
C ARG A 211 8.59 -15.99 -22.37
N GLN A 212 9.59 -16.81 -22.09
CA GLN A 212 10.52 -16.54 -20.99
C GLN A 212 11.53 -15.44 -21.40
N VAL A 213 12.19 -14.85 -20.40
CA VAL A 213 13.26 -13.85 -20.61
C VAL A 213 12.81 -12.57 -21.32
N MET A 214 11.53 -12.22 -21.20
CA MET A 214 10.99 -10.94 -21.72
C MET A 214 11.33 -9.72 -20.84
N GLY A 215 12.13 -9.88 -19.80
CA GLY A 215 12.54 -8.77 -18.93
C GLY A 215 11.44 -8.23 -17.98
N LYS A 216 10.31 -8.93 -17.82
CA LYS A 216 9.18 -8.49 -16.98
C LYS A 216 9.59 -8.10 -15.55
N SER A 217 10.25 -9.02 -14.83
CA SER A 217 10.67 -8.79 -13.45
C SER A 217 11.77 -7.73 -13.36
N THR A 218 12.64 -7.63 -14.38
CA THR A 218 13.63 -6.56 -14.51
C THR A 218 12.94 -5.21 -14.67
N PHE A 219 11.94 -5.09 -15.54
CA PHE A 219 11.14 -3.88 -15.70
C PHE A 219 10.51 -3.45 -14.37
N CYS A 220 9.84 -4.39 -13.66
CA CYS A 220 9.24 -4.08 -12.36
C CYS A 220 10.26 -3.50 -11.37
N ARG A 221 11.47 -4.06 -11.34
CA ARG A 221 12.55 -3.60 -10.45
C ARG A 221 13.12 -2.25 -10.87
N THR A 222 13.21 -1.98 -12.16
CA THR A 222 13.76 -0.72 -12.69
C THR A 222 12.82 0.45 -12.58
N LEU A 223 11.54 0.25 -12.23
CA LEU A 223 10.62 1.34 -11.96
C LEU A 223 11.07 2.20 -10.76
N LEU A 224 11.70 1.59 -9.75
CA LEU A 224 12.28 2.35 -8.64
C LEU A 224 13.70 2.82 -8.97
N PRO A 225 14.05 4.06 -8.60
CA PRO A 225 15.41 4.58 -8.75
C PRO A 225 16.41 3.73 -7.95
N PRO A 226 17.69 3.69 -8.35
CA PRO A 226 18.71 2.89 -7.68
C PRO A 226 18.78 3.09 -6.17
N THR A 227 18.60 4.32 -5.69
CA THR A 227 18.61 4.70 -4.28
C THR A 227 17.46 4.11 -3.48
N LEU A 228 16.31 3.84 -4.13
CA LEU A 228 15.10 3.30 -3.51
C LEU A 228 14.88 1.81 -3.80
N ARG A 229 15.75 1.14 -4.55
CA ARG A 229 15.59 -0.29 -4.91
C ARG A 229 15.52 -1.23 -3.73
N ARG A 230 16.06 -0.85 -2.57
CA ARG A 230 15.91 -1.65 -1.34
C ARG A 230 14.45 -1.72 -0.84
N TYR A 231 13.59 -0.80 -1.29
CA TYR A 231 12.15 -0.78 -0.99
C TYR A 231 11.32 -1.47 -2.07
N TYR A 232 11.96 -2.21 -2.98
CA TYR A 232 11.34 -3.17 -3.87
C TYR A 232 11.47 -4.58 -3.32
N THR A 233 10.44 -5.41 -3.52
CA THR A 233 10.53 -6.85 -3.26
C THR A 233 9.73 -7.65 -4.27
N ASP A 234 10.29 -8.78 -4.71
CA ASP A 234 9.65 -9.85 -5.48
C ASP A 234 9.33 -11.09 -4.60
N LYS A 235 9.76 -11.05 -3.33
CA LYS A 235 9.51 -12.11 -2.35
C LYS A 235 8.26 -11.78 -1.54
N PHE A 236 7.09 -12.02 -2.12
CA PHE A 236 5.81 -11.74 -1.48
C PHE A 236 5.04 -13.04 -1.24
N ASP A 237 5.21 -13.59 -0.05
CA ASP A 237 4.50 -14.78 0.39
C ASP A 237 3.20 -14.40 1.12
N LEU A 238 2.11 -15.10 0.78
CA LEU A 238 0.76 -14.92 1.31
C LEU A 238 0.34 -16.05 2.26
N THR A 239 1.30 -16.75 2.86
CA THR A 239 1.01 -17.68 3.95
C THR A 239 0.63 -16.93 5.22
N ALA A 240 -0.09 -17.58 6.13
CA ALA A 240 -0.65 -16.94 7.33
C ALA A 240 0.42 -16.26 8.22
N ASP A 241 1.63 -16.82 8.25
CA ASP A 241 2.73 -16.34 9.10
C ASP A 241 3.77 -15.49 8.37
N SER A 242 3.53 -15.16 7.09
CA SER A 242 4.51 -14.50 6.23
C SER A 242 4.80 -13.05 6.61
N GLY A 243 3.97 -12.42 7.44
CA GLY A 243 4.05 -11.01 7.73
C GLY A 243 3.80 -10.12 6.51
N ALA A 244 3.04 -10.62 5.52
CA ALA A 244 2.71 -9.92 4.27
C ALA A 244 2.13 -8.52 4.52
N GLU A 245 1.26 -8.38 5.52
CA GLU A 245 0.69 -7.09 5.90
C GLU A 245 1.75 -6.07 6.30
N LYS A 246 2.78 -6.48 7.06
CA LYS A 246 3.87 -5.58 7.48
C LYS A 246 4.70 -5.06 6.29
N LYS A 247 4.77 -5.83 5.20
CA LYS A 247 5.48 -5.40 3.98
C LYS A 247 4.81 -4.19 3.32
N LEU A 248 3.50 -3.99 3.54
CA LEU A 248 2.76 -2.86 2.96
C LEU A 248 3.21 -1.49 3.51
N GLY A 249 3.65 -1.44 4.76
CA GLY A 249 4.19 -0.23 5.38
C GLY A 249 5.71 -0.06 5.24
N ARG A 250 6.41 -1.05 4.64
CA ARG A 250 7.88 -1.02 4.51
C ARG A 250 8.35 -0.86 3.06
N PHE A 251 7.67 -1.49 2.11
CA PHE A 251 8.06 -1.47 0.70
C PHE A 251 7.27 -0.43 -0.09
N ALA A 252 7.91 0.17 -1.07
CA ALA A 252 7.30 1.08 -2.03
C ALA A 252 6.60 0.33 -3.16
N LEU A 253 7.22 -0.76 -3.63
CA LEU A 253 6.73 -1.58 -4.73
C LEU A 253 6.92 -3.07 -4.43
N ILE A 254 5.84 -3.82 -4.53
CA ILE A 254 5.81 -5.27 -4.35
C ILE A 254 5.50 -5.91 -5.70
N ASN A 255 6.43 -6.68 -6.24
CA ASN A 255 6.19 -7.50 -7.41
C ASN A 255 5.68 -8.89 -6.99
N MET A 256 4.50 -9.23 -7.44
CA MET A 256 3.91 -10.55 -7.32
C MET A 256 4.44 -11.42 -8.46
N ASP A 257 5.70 -11.84 -8.33
CA ASP A 257 6.34 -12.67 -9.34
C ASP A 257 5.65 -14.05 -9.41
N GLU A 258 5.54 -14.61 -10.62
CA GLU A 258 4.82 -15.87 -10.87
C GLU A 258 3.38 -15.85 -10.32
N PHE A 259 2.64 -14.78 -10.61
CA PHE A 259 1.28 -14.55 -10.13
C PHE A 259 0.32 -15.75 -10.36
N ASP A 260 0.55 -16.54 -11.40
CA ASP A 260 -0.21 -17.73 -11.74
C ASP A 260 -0.14 -18.85 -10.70
N ARG A 261 0.87 -18.83 -9.80
CA ARG A 261 1.03 -19.79 -8.70
C ARG A 261 0.11 -19.54 -7.50
N TYR A 262 -0.47 -18.34 -7.40
CA TYR A 262 -1.37 -18.03 -6.29
C TYR A 262 -2.67 -18.84 -6.40
N ASN A 263 -2.97 -19.59 -5.33
CA ASN A 263 -4.23 -20.32 -5.21
C ASN A 263 -5.40 -19.39 -4.80
N GLU A 264 -6.63 -19.91 -4.84
CA GLU A 264 -7.84 -19.12 -4.52
C GLU A 264 -7.82 -18.51 -3.12
N ARG A 265 -7.26 -19.20 -2.12
CA ARG A 265 -7.13 -18.70 -0.75
C ARG A 265 -6.16 -17.51 -0.68
N GLN A 266 -5.00 -17.64 -1.32
CA GLN A 266 -3.99 -16.57 -1.41
C GLN A 266 -4.54 -15.38 -2.18
N MET A 267 -5.30 -15.60 -3.25
CA MET A 267 -5.98 -14.53 -3.98
C MET A 267 -6.99 -13.78 -3.11
N GLY A 268 -7.70 -14.47 -2.22
CA GLY A 268 -8.59 -13.83 -1.24
C GLY A 268 -7.81 -12.92 -0.27
N ILE A 269 -6.70 -13.41 0.26
CA ILE A 269 -5.81 -12.64 1.15
C ILE A 269 -5.25 -11.41 0.41
N LEU A 270 -4.73 -11.60 -0.81
CA LEU A 270 -4.18 -10.51 -1.63
C LEU A 270 -5.20 -9.40 -1.88
N LYS A 271 -6.43 -9.77 -2.26
CA LYS A 271 -7.52 -8.80 -2.48
C LYS A 271 -7.85 -7.99 -1.24
N ASN A 272 -7.77 -8.60 -0.05
CA ASN A 272 -7.94 -7.90 1.22
C ASN A 272 -6.76 -6.95 1.48
N LEU A 273 -5.52 -7.40 1.29
CA LEU A 273 -4.32 -6.59 1.46
C LEU A 273 -4.29 -5.38 0.51
N MET A 274 -4.84 -5.51 -0.71
CA MET A 274 -4.96 -4.40 -1.65
C MET A 274 -5.94 -3.31 -1.19
N GLN A 275 -6.78 -3.57 -0.19
CA GLN A 275 -7.74 -2.61 0.38
C GLN A 275 -7.30 -2.02 1.71
N VAL A 276 -6.24 -2.58 2.32
CA VAL A 276 -5.71 -2.08 3.59
C VAL A 276 -5.16 -0.68 3.41
N THR A 277 -5.50 0.22 4.31
CA THR A 277 -5.06 1.63 4.32
C THR A 277 -3.84 1.84 5.20
N ASP A 278 -3.80 1.11 6.27
CA ASP A 278 -2.85 1.22 7.36
C ASP A 278 -2.54 -0.17 7.92
N VAL A 279 -1.36 -0.36 8.43
CA VAL A 279 -0.88 -1.62 9.01
C VAL A 279 -0.42 -1.43 10.44
N LYS A 280 -0.74 -2.41 11.29
CA LYS A 280 -0.24 -2.46 12.67
C LYS A 280 1.15 -3.07 12.69
N MET A 281 2.14 -2.27 12.99
CA MET A 281 3.51 -2.73 13.12
C MET A 281 3.96 -2.69 14.58
N ARG A 282 4.68 -3.72 15.00
CA ARG A 282 5.40 -3.71 16.27
C ARG A 282 6.86 -3.37 15.98
N HIS A 283 7.32 -2.26 16.50
CA HIS A 283 8.75 -1.95 16.46
C HIS A 283 9.49 -2.84 17.45
N PRO A 284 10.66 -3.38 17.11
CA PRO A 284 11.41 -4.31 17.96
C PRO A 284 11.69 -3.78 19.37
N ARG A 285 11.79 -2.47 19.52
CA ARG A 285 12.09 -1.78 20.81
C ARG A 285 10.87 -1.10 21.43
N ASN A 286 9.75 -1.01 20.73
CA ASN A 286 8.53 -0.46 21.26
C ASN A 286 7.57 -1.58 21.66
N ARG A 287 7.04 -1.54 22.87
CA ARG A 287 6.03 -2.50 23.34
C ARG A 287 4.66 -2.27 22.72
N SER A 288 4.42 -1.07 22.23
CA SER A 288 3.17 -0.67 21.61
C SER A 288 3.12 -1.02 20.11
N LEU A 289 1.93 -1.33 19.61
CA LEU A 289 1.65 -1.40 18.19
C LEU A 289 1.51 0.03 17.65
N VAL A 290 2.22 0.34 16.59
CA VAL A 290 2.12 1.63 15.88
C VAL A 290 1.36 1.39 14.57
N MET A 291 0.47 2.30 14.24
CA MET A 291 -0.21 2.33 12.94
C MET A 291 0.71 3.00 11.94
N VAL A 292 1.00 2.32 10.84
CA VAL A 292 1.83 2.85 9.74
C VAL A 292 0.99 2.89 8.48
N ALA A 293 1.05 4.01 7.78
CA ALA A 293 0.36 4.16 6.50
C ALA A 293 0.87 3.13 5.48
N ARG A 294 -0.04 2.53 4.71
CA ARG A 294 0.35 1.70 3.58
C ARG A 294 0.96 2.58 2.47
N MET A 295 2.17 2.24 2.04
CA MET A 295 2.86 2.88 0.92
C MET A 295 3.00 1.95 -0.29
N ALA A 296 2.94 0.64 -0.07
CA ALA A 296 3.18 -0.35 -1.10
C ALA A 296 2.12 -0.31 -2.20
N SER A 297 2.58 -0.22 -3.43
CA SER A 297 1.82 -0.56 -4.63
C SER A 297 2.20 -1.96 -5.11
N PHE A 298 1.26 -2.60 -5.82
CA PHE A 298 1.47 -3.93 -6.37
C PHE A 298 1.62 -3.89 -7.88
N ILE A 299 2.52 -4.71 -8.39
CA ILE A 299 2.66 -5.10 -9.79
C ILE A 299 2.84 -6.61 -9.81
N GLY A 300 2.59 -7.28 -10.92
CA GLY A 300 2.82 -8.72 -10.99
C GLY A 300 3.35 -9.16 -12.34
N THR A 301 3.92 -10.36 -12.37
CA THR A 301 4.42 -11.00 -13.60
C THR A 301 3.87 -12.41 -13.70
N SER A 302 3.61 -12.88 -14.91
CA SER A 302 3.24 -14.27 -15.18
C SER A 302 3.75 -14.72 -16.55
N ASN A 303 4.03 -16.02 -16.67
CA ASN A 303 4.32 -16.69 -17.92
C ASN A 303 3.07 -17.32 -18.57
N TYR A 304 1.93 -17.15 -17.95
CA TYR A 304 0.63 -17.61 -18.45
C TYR A 304 -0.28 -16.44 -18.73
N THR A 305 -1.05 -16.51 -19.78
CA THR A 305 -2.04 -15.51 -20.14
C THR A 305 -3.37 -15.77 -19.43
N GLU A 306 -3.74 -17.04 -19.24
CA GLU A 306 -4.97 -17.41 -18.53
C GLU A 306 -4.71 -17.56 -17.03
N LEU A 307 -4.91 -16.51 -16.24
CA LEU A 307 -4.56 -16.49 -14.83
C LEU A 307 -5.68 -16.03 -13.89
N LEU A 308 -6.65 -15.26 -14.37
CA LEU A 308 -7.72 -14.77 -13.53
C LEU A 308 -8.77 -15.86 -13.24
N THR A 309 -9.14 -16.02 -11.97
CA THR A 309 -10.08 -17.08 -11.54
C THR A 309 -11.43 -16.57 -11.06
N ASP A 310 -11.53 -15.26 -10.74
CA ASP A 310 -12.72 -14.68 -10.13
C ASP A 310 -13.10 -13.36 -10.82
N PRO A 311 -14.23 -13.31 -11.55
CA PRO A 311 -14.68 -12.10 -12.22
C PRO A 311 -15.00 -10.95 -11.27
N THR A 312 -15.54 -11.25 -10.08
CA THR A 312 -16.01 -10.23 -9.15
C THR A 312 -14.89 -9.43 -8.48
N GLY A 313 -13.66 -9.90 -8.57
CA GLY A 313 -12.49 -9.23 -8.01
C GLY A 313 -11.45 -8.83 -9.05
N SER A 314 -11.69 -9.07 -10.33
CA SER A 314 -10.72 -8.84 -11.41
C SER A 314 -10.44 -7.36 -11.69
N ARG A 315 -11.34 -6.46 -11.31
CA ARG A 315 -11.13 -5.00 -11.43
C ARG A 315 -9.88 -4.49 -10.70
N ARG A 316 -9.34 -5.28 -9.76
CA ARG A 316 -8.09 -4.97 -9.06
C ARG A 316 -6.83 -5.28 -9.86
N PHE A 317 -6.97 -5.98 -10.95
CA PHE A 317 -5.87 -6.39 -11.80
C PHE A 317 -6.07 -5.86 -13.20
N TYR A 318 -4.98 -5.46 -13.84
CA TYR A 318 -4.97 -5.12 -15.25
C TYR A 318 -3.96 -6.01 -15.95
N CYS A 319 -4.45 -6.91 -16.81
CA CYS A 319 -3.63 -7.89 -17.54
C CYS A 319 -3.05 -7.25 -18.80
N GLN A 320 -1.71 -7.10 -18.87
CA GLN A 320 -1.03 -6.54 -20.03
C GLN A 320 -0.06 -7.55 -20.62
N PRO A 321 -0.30 -8.03 -21.86
CA PRO A 321 0.72 -8.74 -22.60
C PRO A 321 1.93 -7.84 -22.89
N VAL A 322 3.12 -8.38 -22.67
CA VAL A 322 4.37 -7.69 -22.99
C VAL A 322 4.67 -7.90 -24.46
N GLU A 323 4.67 -6.84 -25.24
CA GLU A 323 4.88 -6.88 -26.70
C GLU A 323 6.34 -6.96 -27.08
N TYR A 324 7.20 -6.35 -26.26
CA TYR A 324 8.62 -6.20 -26.55
C TYR A 324 9.47 -6.84 -25.46
N VAL A 325 10.68 -7.28 -25.83
CA VAL A 325 11.69 -7.65 -24.83
C VAL A 325 12.15 -6.38 -24.14
N VAL A 326 11.87 -6.28 -22.86
CA VAL A 326 12.37 -5.16 -22.05
C VAL A 326 13.85 -5.41 -21.76
N GLY A 327 14.73 -4.78 -22.55
CA GLY A 327 16.18 -4.84 -22.38
C GLY A 327 16.66 -4.04 -21.16
N GLU A 328 17.97 -3.80 -21.08
CA GLU A 328 18.53 -2.83 -20.15
C GLU A 328 18.04 -1.43 -20.49
N VAL A 329 17.11 -0.94 -19.69
CA VAL A 329 16.51 0.37 -19.91
C VAL A 329 17.10 1.35 -18.93
N THR A 330 17.65 2.45 -19.42
CA THR A 330 18.04 3.59 -18.62
C THR A 330 16.84 4.51 -18.48
N ILE A 331 16.21 4.50 -17.31
CA ILE A 331 15.14 5.43 -16.95
C ILE A 331 15.77 6.65 -16.26
N ASP A 332 15.47 7.84 -16.76
CA ASP A 332 15.75 9.09 -16.04
C ASP A 332 14.73 9.24 -14.91
N HIS A 333 15.02 8.58 -13.77
CA HIS A 333 14.10 8.49 -12.65
C HIS A 333 13.78 9.88 -12.08
N ASP A 334 14.75 10.76 -11.94
CA ASP A 334 14.53 12.05 -11.30
C ASP A 334 13.53 12.88 -12.09
N GLN A 335 13.63 12.88 -13.41
CA GLN A 335 12.67 13.58 -14.27
C GLN A 335 11.33 12.83 -14.39
N LEU A 336 11.32 11.50 -14.37
CA LEU A 336 10.09 10.70 -14.35
C LEU A 336 9.27 11.00 -13.08
N TYR A 337 9.91 10.98 -11.92
CA TYR A 337 9.24 11.26 -10.65
C TYR A 337 8.89 12.74 -10.49
N ALA A 338 9.70 13.66 -11.03
CA ALA A 338 9.36 15.08 -11.12
C ALA A 338 8.11 15.33 -11.99
N GLN A 339 7.96 14.59 -13.11
CA GLN A 339 6.73 14.59 -13.91
C GLN A 339 5.54 14.12 -13.10
N LEU A 340 5.66 12.96 -12.40
CA LEU A 340 4.59 12.39 -11.60
C LEU A 340 4.13 13.37 -10.50
N MET A 341 5.08 14.01 -9.79
CA MET A 341 4.78 15.01 -8.77
C MET A 341 4.08 16.24 -9.37
N ALA A 342 4.54 16.73 -10.52
CA ALA A 342 3.91 17.85 -11.21
C ALA A 342 2.49 17.51 -11.69
N GLU A 343 2.25 16.27 -12.15
CA GLU A 343 0.94 15.80 -12.57
C GLU A 343 -0.02 15.63 -11.39
N ILE A 344 0.44 15.13 -10.25
CA ILE A 344 -0.32 15.02 -9.00
C ILE A 344 -0.71 16.43 -8.52
N ALA A 345 0.25 17.36 -8.49
CA ALA A 345 0.01 18.76 -8.10
C ALA A 345 -1.01 19.47 -9.00
N LYS A 346 -1.08 19.11 -10.29
CA LYS A 346 -2.10 19.58 -11.24
C LYS A 346 -3.47 18.90 -11.08
N GLY A 347 -3.62 17.98 -10.13
CA GLY A 347 -4.88 17.27 -9.88
C GLY A 347 -5.22 16.19 -10.91
N LYS A 348 -4.23 15.65 -11.66
CA LYS A 348 -4.51 14.51 -12.55
C LYS A 348 -5.07 13.32 -11.75
N PRO A 349 -6.03 12.55 -12.32
CA PRO A 349 -6.71 11.47 -11.61
C PRO A 349 -5.75 10.40 -11.06
N LEU A 350 -5.98 9.99 -9.81
CA LEU A 350 -5.28 8.90 -9.12
C LEU A 350 -6.12 7.62 -9.11
N TYR A 351 -7.46 7.73 -9.21
CA TYR A 351 -8.40 6.62 -9.14
C TYR A 351 -9.12 6.43 -10.45
N PHE A 352 -9.62 5.22 -10.68
CA PHE A 352 -10.45 4.87 -11.82
C PHE A 352 -11.92 5.14 -11.49
N THR A 353 -12.65 5.66 -12.46
CA THR A 353 -14.11 5.77 -12.40
C THR A 353 -14.75 4.40 -12.56
N LYS A 354 -16.05 4.27 -12.22
CA LYS A 354 -16.78 3.01 -12.42
C LYS A 354 -16.82 2.55 -13.87
N ASP A 355 -16.86 3.49 -14.82
CA ASP A 355 -16.87 3.16 -16.25
C ASP A 355 -15.50 2.68 -16.72
N GLU A 356 -14.42 3.29 -16.23
CA GLU A 356 -13.05 2.82 -16.48
C GLU A 356 -12.77 1.46 -15.81
N GLU A 357 -13.30 1.21 -14.61
CA GLU A 357 -13.24 -0.13 -13.98
C GLU A 357 -13.94 -1.17 -14.87
N ARG A 358 -15.09 -0.84 -15.48
CA ARG A 358 -15.77 -1.71 -16.43
C ARG A 358 -14.96 -1.95 -17.70
N GLU A 359 -14.29 -0.91 -18.22
CA GLU A 359 -13.37 -1.04 -19.36
C GLU A 359 -12.25 -2.04 -19.06
N ILE A 360 -11.65 -1.95 -17.87
CA ILE A 360 -10.65 -2.90 -17.38
C ILE A 360 -11.24 -4.31 -17.24
N GLU A 361 -12.44 -4.46 -16.69
CA GLU A 361 -13.12 -5.76 -16.58
C GLU A 361 -13.41 -6.39 -17.94
N LEU A 362 -13.80 -5.59 -18.93
CA LEU A 362 -14.02 -6.05 -20.30
C LEU A 362 -12.71 -6.51 -20.95
N HIS A 363 -11.64 -5.73 -20.82
CA HIS A 363 -10.31 -6.10 -21.28
C HIS A 363 -9.83 -7.41 -20.64
N ASN A 364 -10.06 -7.58 -19.35
CA ASN A 364 -9.64 -8.77 -18.60
C ASN A 364 -10.37 -10.06 -18.99
N LYS A 365 -11.47 -10.01 -19.76
CA LYS A 365 -12.24 -11.20 -20.14
C LYS A 365 -11.42 -12.27 -20.86
N GLY A 366 -10.44 -11.86 -21.65
CA GLY A 366 -9.53 -12.75 -22.36
C GLY A 366 -8.52 -13.51 -21.50
N TYR A 367 -8.37 -13.10 -20.24
CA TYR A 367 -7.31 -13.62 -19.34
C TYR A 367 -7.84 -14.51 -18.21
N TYR A 368 -9.10 -14.93 -18.28
CA TYR A 368 -9.65 -15.87 -17.31
C TYR A 368 -9.21 -17.29 -17.61
N LYS A 369 -8.82 -18.02 -16.55
CA LYS A 369 -8.49 -19.45 -16.64
C LYS A 369 -9.65 -20.20 -17.29
N PHE A 370 -9.31 -21.04 -18.23
CA PHE A 370 -10.26 -21.96 -18.85
C PHE A 370 -10.94 -22.81 -17.78
N SER A 371 -12.25 -22.86 -17.83
CA SER A 371 -13.06 -23.67 -16.96
C SER A 371 -13.69 -24.80 -17.76
N PRO A 372 -13.34 -26.08 -17.45
CA PRO A 372 -14.03 -27.20 -18.10
C PRO A 372 -15.54 -27.14 -17.97
N VAL A 373 -16.04 -26.56 -16.86
CA VAL A 373 -17.49 -26.35 -16.65
C VAL A 373 -18.05 -25.37 -17.67
N ASN A 374 -17.34 -24.27 -17.93
CA ASN A 374 -17.77 -23.28 -18.91
C ASN A 374 -17.80 -23.85 -20.34
N ASP A 375 -16.76 -24.60 -20.70
CA ASP A 375 -16.68 -25.25 -22.03
C ASP A 375 -17.85 -26.22 -22.23
N VAL A 376 -18.07 -27.13 -21.28
CA VAL A 376 -19.17 -28.09 -21.35
C VAL A 376 -20.52 -27.37 -21.32
N PHE A 377 -20.68 -26.39 -20.42
CA PHE A 377 -21.92 -25.61 -20.34
C PHE A 377 -22.22 -24.92 -21.67
N SER A 378 -21.23 -24.22 -22.25
CA SER A 378 -21.42 -23.46 -23.49
C SER A 378 -21.70 -24.31 -24.72
N ARG A 379 -21.40 -25.61 -24.67
CA ARG A 379 -21.76 -26.57 -25.75
C ARG A 379 -23.24 -26.92 -25.71
N TYR A 380 -23.84 -27.06 -24.55
CA TYR A 380 -25.19 -27.59 -24.38
C TYR A 380 -26.19 -26.56 -23.90
N TYR A 381 -25.72 -25.44 -23.33
CA TYR A 381 -26.55 -24.39 -22.76
C TYR A 381 -26.07 -23.00 -23.13
N THR A 382 -26.97 -22.03 -23.02
CA THR A 382 -26.66 -20.61 -23.03
C THR A 382 -27.34 -19.92 -21.86
N ALA A 383 -26.72 -18.86 -21.36
CA ALA A 383 -27.38 -17.95 -20.44
C ALA A 383 -28.46 -17.14 -21.23
N PRO A 384 -29.65 -16.94 -20.70
CA PRO A 384 -30.64 -16.04 -21.29
C PRO A 384 -30.09 -14.61 -21.38
N ASP A 385 -30.31 -13.92 -22.50
CA ASP A 385 -29.92 -12.53 -22.68
C ASP A 385 -30.60 -11.60 -21.68
N SER A 386 -29.98 -10.47 -21.38
CA SER A 386 -30.49 -9.45 -20.45
C SER A 386 -31.85 -8.85 -20.90
N LEU A 387 -32.17 -8.92 -22.19
CA LEU A 387 -33.42 -8.47 -22.78
C LEU A 387 -34.54 -9.54 -22.70
N THR A 388 -34.22 -10.78 -22.33
CA THR A 388 -35.17 -11.86 -22.24
C THR A 388 -36.10 -11.66 -21.03
N ASN A 389 -37.43 -11.74 -21.27
CA ASN A 389 -38.37 -11.74 -20.14
C ASN A 389 -38.33 -13.08 -19.42
N LEU A 390 -37.54 -13.12 -18.32
CA LEU A 390 -37.32 -14.33 -17.53
C LEU A 390 -38.57 -14.98 -16.93
N LYS A 391 -39.72 -14.28 -16.95
CA LYS A 391 -41.00 -14.81 -16.40
C LYS A 391 -41.85 -15.52 -17.43
N THR A 392 -41.77 -15.13 -18.69
CA THR A 392 -42.69 -15.57 -19.78
C THR A 392 -42.02 -16.45 -20.81
N ASP A 393 -40.68 -16.46 -20.88
CA ASP A 393 -39.96 -17.25 -21.87
C ASP A 393 -39.93 -18.75 -21.47
N LYS A 394 -40.75 -19.53 -22.19
CA LYS A 394 -40.85 -20.99 -21.99
C LYS A 394 -39.61 -21.77 -22.42
N SER A 395 -38.66 -21.14 -23.14
CA SER A 395 -37.41 -21.78 -23.54
C SER A 395 -36.39 -21.85 -22.39
N ILE A 396 -36.66 -21.20 -21.27
CA ILE A 396 -35.80 -21.19 -20.11
C ILE A 396 -36.16 -22.37 -19.19
N SER A 397 -35.22 -23.29 -19.03
CA SER A 397 -35.28 -24.34 -18.01
C SER A 397 -34.68 -23.84 -16.73
N TRP A 398 -35.33 -24.06 -15.59
CA TRP A 398 -34.87 -23.69 -14.27
C TRP A 398 -34.37 -24.95 -13.57
N LEU A 399 -33.03 -25.08 -13.46
CA LEU A 399 -32.35 -26.24 -12.90
C LEU A 399 -31.61 -25.87 -11.60
N SER A 400 -31.66 -26.75 -10.62
CA SER A 400 -30.82 -26.68 -9.44
C SER A 400 -29.34 -26.89 -9.83
N ALA A 401 -28.41 -26.50 -8.96
CA ALA A 401 -26.99 -26.73 -9.24
C ALA A 401 -26.64 -28.23 -9.32
N SER A 402 -27.40 -29.08 -8.62
CA SER A 402 -27.24 -30.53 -8.67
C SER A 402 -27.71 -31.08 -10.01
N GLU A 403 -28.95 -30.77 -10.41
CA GLU A 403 -29.51 -31.19 -11.70
C GLU A 403 -28.64 -30.77 -12.87
N LEU A 404 -28.20 -29.48 -12.88
CA LEU A 404 -27.30 -28.96 -13.91
C LEU A 404 -25.96 -29.71 -13.92
N PHE A 405 -25.43 -30.04 -12.74
CA PHE A 405 -24.20 -30.83 -12.63
C PHE A 405 -24.37 -32.21 -13.21
N ASP A 406 -25.46 -32.89 -12.87
CA ASP A 406 -25.74 -34.26 -13.33
C ASP A 406 -25.98 -34.28 -14.84
N GLU A 407 -26.73 -33.33 -15.40
CA GLU A 407 -26.93 -33.20 -16.85
C GLU A 407 -25.60 -32.95 -17.58
N LEU A 408 -24.80 -31.99 -17.13
CA LEU A 408 -23.49 -31.68 -17.74
C LEU A 408 -22.52 -32.86 -17.61
N LYS A 409 -22.52 -33.56 -16.48
CA LYS A 409 -21.66 -34.73 -16.24
C LYS A 409 -22.06 -35.92 -17.10
N ALA A 410 -23.35 -36.09 -17.34
CA ALA A 410 -23.87 -37.15 -18.24
C ALA A 410 -23.38 -36.89 -19.70
N GLN A 411 -23.29 -35.63 -20.12
CA GLN A 411 -22.85 -35.26 -21.47
C GLN A 411 -21.32 -35.30 -21.64
N ALA A 412 -20.55 -34.97 -20.58
CA ALA A 412 -19.09 -34.88 -20.66
C ALA A 412 -18.41 -35.43 -19.38
N PRO A 413 -18.51 -36.71 -19.09
CA PRO A 413 -18.07 -37.30 -17.80
C PRO A 413 -16.55 -37.14 -17.59
N ARG A 414 -15.74 -37.24 -18.66
CA ARG A 414 -14.28 -37.09 -18.56
C ARG A 414 -13.87 -35.65 -18.31
N SER A 415 -14.51 -34.69 -18.95
CA SER A 415 -14.18 -33.25 -18.82
C SER A 415 -14.54 -32.69 -17.45
N LEU A 416 -15.51 -33.27 -16.78
CA LEU A 416 -15.99 -32.87 -15.45
C LEU A 416 -15.52 -33.77 -14.32
N GLN A 417 -14.51 -34.60 -14.57
CA GLN A 417 -13.93 -35.45 -13.52
C GLN A 417 -13.31 -34.57 -12.41
N GLY A 418 -13.65 -34.83 -11.15
CA GLY A 418 -13.17 -34.02 -10.01
C GLY A 418 -13.86 -32.67 -9.82
N VAL A 419 -14.81 -32.29 -10.69
CA VAL A 419 -15.61 -31.08 -10.51
C VAL A 419 -16.64 -31.31 -9.40
N THR A 420 -16.88 -30.29 -8.58
CA THR A 420 -17.87 -30.31 -7.51
C THR A 420 -19.08 -29.40 -7.84
N ILE A 421 -20.23 -29.65 -7.22
CA ILE A 421 -21.43 -28.79 -7.37
C ILE A 421 -21.13 -27.32 -6.97
N LYS A 422 -20.26 -27.12 -5.97
CA LYS A 422 -19.81 -25.77 -5.58
C LYS A 422 -19.11 -25.05 -6.73
N ARG A 423 -18.33 -25.78 -7.54
CA ARG A 423 -17.65 -25.23 -8.72
C ARG A 423 -18.65 -24.89 -9.84
N ILE A 424 -19.66 -25.73 -10.06
CA ILE A 424 -20.76 -25.39 -10.97
C ILE A 424 -21.46 -24.10 -10.54
N THR A 425 -21.86 -24.00 -9.29
CA THR A 425 -22.50 -22.80 -8.74
C THR A 425 -21.65 -21.54 -8.93
N LYS A 426 -20.33 -21.65 -8.74
CA LYS A 426 -19.40 -20.54 -8.96
C LYS A 426 -19.34 -20.11 -10.44
N GLU A 427 -19.29 -21.10 -11.35
CA GLU A 427 -19.24 -20.83 -12.79
C GLU A 427 -20.57 -20.26 -13.32
N MET A 428 -21.70 -20.72 -12.85
CA MET A 428 -23.01 -20.13 -13.25
C MET A 428 -23.12 -18.66 -12.86
N ARG A 429 -22.61 -18.30 -11.67
CA ARG A 429 -22.51 -16.88 -11.27
C ARG A 429 -21.56 -16.11 -12.18
N ARG A 430 -20.42 -16.69 -12.54
CA ARG A 430 -19.42 -16.10 -13.42
C ARG A 430 -19.96 -15.82 -14.81
N LEU A 431 -20.76 -16.74 -15.35
CA LEU A 431 -21.38 -16.63 -16.65
C LEU A 431 -22.60 -15.68 -16.66
N GLY A 432 -22.96 -15.11 -15.52
CA GLY A 432 -24.13 -14.25 -15.40
C GLY A 432 -25.46 -14.98 -15.58
N VAL A 433 -25.48 -16.30 -15.39
CA VAL A 433 -26.71 -17.09 -15.52
C VAL A 433 -27.73 -16.62 -14.49
N PRO A 434 -28.97 -16.27 -14.89
CA PRO A 434 -30.00 -15.80 -13.98
C PRO A 434 -30.30 -16.82 -12.90
N ARG A 435 -30.53 -16.35 -11.67
CA ARG A 435 -30.83 -17.20 -10.52
C ARG A 435 -32.17 -16.80 -9.89
N ARG A 436 -32.96 -17.79 -9.49
CA ARG A 436 -34.13 -17.61 -8.64
C ARG A 436 -34.03 -18.47 -7.39
N HIS A 437 -34.71 -18.05 -6.33
CA HIS A 437 -34.88 -18.84 -5.13
C HIS A 437 -36.29 -19.43 -5.14
N LEU A 438 -36.38 -20.75 -5.12
CA LEU A 438 -37.63 -21.51 -4.99
C LEU A 438 -37.69 -22.18 -3.63
N CYS A 439 -38.82 -22.76 -3.24
CA CYS A 439 -39.00 -23.47 -1.98
C CYS A 439 -37.96 -24.60 -1.78
N GLU A 440 -37.50 -25.20 -2.86
CA GLU A 440 -36.51 -26.30 -2.88
C GLU A 440 -35.06 -25.79 -2.95
N GLY A 441 -34.83 -24.48 -3.03
CA GLY A 441 -33.51 -23.90 -3.10
C GLY A 441 -33.26 -22.97 -4.29
N ASN A 442 -31.97 -22.75 -4.59
CA ASN A 442 -31.57 -21.87 -5.70
C ASN A 442 -31.52 -22.62 -7.02
N VAL A 443 -32.21 -22.09 -8.03
CA VAL A 443 -32.23 -22.61 -9.40
C VAL A 443 -31.64 -21.61 -10.39
N TRP A 444 -31.08 -22.11 -11.48
CA TRP A 444 -30.40 -21.36 -12.53
C TRP A 444 -31.25 -21.46 -13.82
N GLY A 445 -31.51 -20.29 -14.44
CA GLY A 445 -32.24 -20.23 -15.67
C GLY A 445 -31.30 -20.40 -16.86
N VAL A 446 -31.46 -21.52 -17.59
CA VAL A 446 -30.60 -21.88 -18.72
C VAL A 446 -31.45 -22.15 -19.95
N LYS A 447 -30.91 -21.92 -21.15
CA LYS A 447 -31.51 -22.34 -22.43
C LYS A 447 -30.71 -23.47 -23.02
N LYS A 448 -31.34 -24.58 -23.36
CA LYS A 448 -30.67 -25.65 -24.13
C LYS A 448 -30.38 -25.15 -25.55
N ARG A 449 -29.23 -25.50 -26.06
CA ARG A 449 -28.83 -25.25 -27.45
C ARG A 449 -29.41 -26.28 -28.39
#